data_af26a9c1da36aa2d9c61ad8385aaee93
#
_entry.id   af26a9c1da36aa2d9c61ad8385aaee93
#
_cell.length_a   1.000
_cell.length_b   1.000
_cell.length_c   1.000
_cell.angle_alpha   90.00
_cell.angle_beta   90.00
_cell.angle_gamma   90.00
#
_symmetry.space_group_name_H-M   'P 1'
#
loop_
_entity.id
_entity.type
_entity.pdbx_description
1 polymer ?
#
loop_
_entity_poly.entity_id
_entity_poly.type
_entity_poly.pdbx_seq_one_letter_code
_entity_poly.pdbx_strand_id
1 'polypeptide(L)'
;MLLIPAIDLRHGRCVRLLKGDFAAETRYEYEPHELLQRYREIGATWLHVVDLDGARDGKLANRGIAIRLASQTAVKIQVGGGVRSAALIDDLLRNGVSRVVIGSLAVEQPREVLGWLDHFGAARICLAFDIRHDEGGVPRVRTRGWTQGGELSLWEALEPYLGQGLQHVLCTDIDRDGALSGPNLELYRAARERHPQIAWQASGGVRDAADLAALATLGVAAAVSGKALLEERMTLEELRPFLPNA
;
A
#
# COMPACT_ATOMS: atom_id res chain seq x y z
N MET A 1 8.12 6.35 12.56
CA MET A 1 7.35 5.58 11.56
C MET A 1 6.01 6.26 11.36
N LEU A 2 5.50 6.33 10.14
CA LEU A 2 4.20 6.92 9.81
C LEU A 2 3.11 5.84 9.72
N LEU A 3 1.94 6.07 10.31
CA LEU A 3 0.75 5.27 10.03
C LEU A 3 0.03 5.85 8.82
N ILE A 4 -0.26 5.00 7.84
CA ILE A 4 -1.02 5.32 6.63
C ILE A 4 -2.33 4.51 6.68
N PRO A 5 -3.47 5.12 7.01
CA PRO A 5 -4.76 4.48 6.87
C PRO A 5 -5.02 4.03 5.43
N ALA A 6 -5.76 2.94 5.24
CA ALA A 6 -6.07 2.42 3.92
C ALA A 6 -7.57 2.28 3.69
N ILE A 7 -7.98 2.63 2.47
CA ILE A 7 -9.33 2.43 1.93
C ILE A 7 -9.24 1.56 0.69
N ASP A 8 -9.92 0.41 0.70
CA ASP A 8 -10.11 -0.42 -0.48
C ASP A 8 -11.45 -0.10 -1.11
N LEU A 9 -11.43 0.16 -2.42
CA LEU A 9 -12.61 0.49 -3.21
C LEU A 9 -12.98 -0.68 -4.14
N ARG A 10 -14.24 -1.09 -4.07
CA ARG A 10 -14.84 -2.01 -5.03
C ARG A 10 -16.25 -1.54 -5.39
N HIS A 11 -16.53 -1.40 -6.68
CA HIS A 11 -17.81 -0.88 -7.18
C HIS A 11 -18.24 0.44 -6.50
N GLY A 12 -17.27 1.32 -6.24
CA GLY A 12 -17.47 2.61 -5.60
C GLY A 12 -17.66 2.58 -4.08
N ARG A 13 -17.58 1.43 -3.43
CA ARG A 13 -17.80 1.24 -2.00
C ARG A 13 -16.53 0.88 -1.24
N CYS A 14 -16.50 1.19 0.04
CA CYS A 14 -15.43 0.78 0.95
C CYS A 14 -15.61 -0.69 1.34
N VAL A 15 -14.58 -1.49 1.08
CA VAL A 15 -14.59 -2.93 1.35
C VAL A 15 -13.29 -3.38 2.00
N ARG A 16 -13.24 -4.62 2.47
CA ARG A 16 -12.03 -5.36 2.81
C ARG A 16 -12.13 -6.79 2.31
N LEU A 17 -11.03 -7.28 1.77
CA LEU A 17 -10.87 -8.69 1.42
C LEU A 17 -10.07 -9.40 2.51
N LEU A 18 -10.38 -10.65 2.79
CA LEU A 18 -9.52 -11.51 3.61
C LEU A 18 -8.51 -12.20 2.70
N LYS A 19 -7.22 -11.92 2.91
CA LYS A 19 -6.10 -12.48 2.09
C LYS A 19 -6.32 -12.30 0.58
N GLY A 20 -6.94 -11.18 0.18
CA GLY A 20 -7.25 -10.85 -1.22
C GLY A 20 -8.33 -11.68 -1.88
N ASP A 21 -9.05 -12.51 -1.14
CA ASP A 21 -10.14 -13.33 -1.69
C ASP A 21 -11.38 -12.46 -1.96
N PHE A 22 -11.73 -12.28 -3.23
CA PHE A 22 -12.92 -11.55 -3.66
C PHE A 22 -14.24 -12.21 -3.23
N ALA A 23 -14.23 -13.48 -2.86
CA ALA A 23 -15.38 -14.17 -2.28
C ALA A 23 -15.53 -13.91 -0.77
N ALA A 24 -14.43 -13.53 -0.10
CA ALA A 24 -14.41 -13.18 1.33
C ALA A 24 -14.39 -11.67 1.56
N GLU A 25 -15.30 -10.95 0.88
CA GLU A 25 -15.47 -9.50 0.97
C GLU A 25 -16.31 -9.12 2.19
N THR A 26 -15.80 -8.17 2.98
CA THR A 26 -16.57 -7.44 3.98
C THR A 26 -16.84 -6.04 3.46
N ARG A 27 -18.10 -5.61 3.42
CA ARG A 27 -18.52 -4.25 3.07
C ARG A 27 -18.71 -3.42 4.32
N TYR A 28 -18.30 -2.15 4.24
CA TYR A 28 -18.51 -1.18 5.30
C TYR A 28 -19.51 -0.12 4.82
N GLU A 29 -20.34 0.36 5.74
CA GLU A 29 -21.38 1.35 5.43
C GLU A 29 -20.82 2.77 5.22
N TYR A 30 -19.53 2.98 5.48
CA TYR A 30 -18.87 4.26 5.29
C TYR A 30 -18.69 4.60 3.81
N GLU A 31 -19.04 5.84 3.47
CA GLU A 31 -18.62 6.41 2.19
C GLU A 31 -17.13 6.77 2.22
N PRO A 32 -16.39 6.68 1.08
CA PRO A 32 -14.95 6.93 1.04
C PRO A 32 -14.54 8.30 1.61
N HIS A 33 -15.34 9.35 1.40
CA HIS A 33 -15.05 10.69 1.92
C HIS A 33 -15.25 10.80 3.44
N GLU A 34 -16.17 10.04 4.03
CA GLU A 34 -16.37 9.98 5.47
C GLU A 34 -15.17 9.34 6.16
N LEU A 35 -14.65 8.24 5.61
CA LEU A 35 -13.42 7.62 6.12
C LEU A 35 -12.21 8.55 6.01
N LEU A 36 -12.06 9.27 4.88
CA LEU A 36 -11.03 10.28 4.74
C LEU A 36 -11.13 11.34 5.84
N GLN A 37 -12.36 11.84 6.10
CA GLN A 37 -12.61 12.83 7.15
C GLN A 37 -12.22 12.30 8.53
N ARG A 38 -12.66 11.10 8.89
CA ARG A 38 -12.30 10.44 10.16
C ARG A 38 -10.79 10.29 10.32
N TYR A 39 -10.10 9.83 9.28
CA TYR A 39 -8.65 9.66 9.32
C TYR A 39 -7.90 10.98 9.42
N ARG A 40 -8.41 12.04 8.78
CA ARG A 40 -7.90 13.40 8.94
C ARG A 40 -8.07 13.92 10.37
N GLU A 41 -9.23 13.70 10.97
CA GLU A 41 -9.56 14.14 12.34
C GLU A 41 -8.68 13.48 13.40
N ILE A 42 -8.26 12.24 13.20
CA ILE A 42 -7.29 11.59 14.08
C ILE A 42 -5.83 12.00 13.81
N GLY A 43 -5.57 12.87 12.83
CA GLY A 43 -4.23 13.41 12.53
C GLY A 43 -3.47 12.69 11.42
N ALA A 44 -4.10 11.83 10.62
CA ALA A 44 -3.45 11.20 9.48
C ALA A 44 -3.05 12.24 8.42
N THR A 45 -1.80 12.15 7.95
CA THR A 45 -1.26 13.02 6.89
C THR A 45 -1.17 12.33 5.54
N TRP A 46 -1.36 11.02 5.51
CA TRP A 46 -1.42 10.19 4.31
C TRP A 46 -2.63 9.26 4.37
N LEU A 47 -3.15 8.92 3.19
CA LEU A 47 -4.14 7.88 2.96
C LEU A 47 -3.71 7.00 1.80
N HIS A 48 -3.82 5.69 1.95
CA HIS A 48 -3.65 4.72 0.87
C HIS A 48 -5.01 4.31 0.31
N VAL A 49 -5.21 4.47 -0.99
CA VAL A 49 -6.44 4.09 -1.69
C VAL A 49 -6.12 2.98 -2.69
N VAL A 50 -6.81 1.86 -2.58
CA VAL A 50 -6.68 0.73 -3.49
C VAL A 50 -7.95 0.58 -4.31
N ASP A 51 -7.84 0.62 -5.63
CA ASP A 51 -8.90 0.24 -6.55
C ASP A 51 -8.83 -1.27 -6.81
N LEU A 52 -9.65 -2.04 -6.11
CA LEU A 52 -9.69 -3.50 -6.24
C LEU A 52 -10.26 -3.96 -7.59
N ASP A 53 -11.21 -3.22 -8.17
CA ASP A 53 -11.70 -3.48 -9.52
C ASP A 53 -10.56 -3.29 -10.53
N GLY A 54 -9.78 -2.20 -10.37
CA GLY A 54 -8.61 -1.95 -11.19
C GLY A 54 -7.50 -2.98 -11.03
N ALA A 55 -7.26 -3.43 -9.81
CA ALA A 55 -6.27 -4.48 -9.53
C ALA A 55 -6.61 -5.79 -10.25
N ARG A 56 -7.90 -6.16 -10.28
CA ARG A 56 -8.40 -7.36 -10.95
C ARG A 56 -8.45 -7.19 -12.46
N ASP A 57 -9.10 -6.13 -12.94
CA ASP A 57 -9.48 -5.99 -14.35
C ASP A 57 -8.48 -5.13 -15.16
N GLY A 58 -7.51 -4.51 -14.48
CA GLY A 58 -6.44 -3.72 -15.09
C GLY A 58 -6.87 -2.33 -15.57
N LYS A 59 -8.02 -1.84 -15.12
CA LYS A 59 -8.51 -0.48 -15.40
C LYS A 59 -8.93 0.17 -14.11
N LEU A 60 -8.37 1.33 -13.77
CA LEU A 60 -8.70 2.09 -12.55
C LEU A 60 -10.17 2.53 -12.60
N ALA A 61 -11.08 1.64 -12.18
CA ALA A 61 -12.53 1.83 -12.29
C ALA A 61 -13.04 2.92 -11.31
N ASN A 62 -12.40 3.01 -10.12
CA ASN A 62 -12.75 3.98 -9.09
C ASN A 62 -11.90 5.28 -9.16
N ARG A 63 -11.26 5.56 -10.32
CA ARG A 63 -10.42 6.74 -10.55
C ARG A 63 -11.10 8.05 -10.11
N GLY A 64 -12.38 8.24 -10.45
CA GLY A 64 -13.11 9.46 -10.11
C GLY A 64 -13.25 9.67 -8.60
N ILE A 65 -13.34 8.58 -7.81
CA ILE A 65 -13.37 8.64 -6.34
C ILE A 65 -11.99 9.04 -5.83
N ALA A 66 -10.92 8.37 -6.29
CA ALA A 66 -9.55 8.67 -5.87
C ALA A 66 -9.18 10.14 -6.11
N ILE A 67 -9.53 10.70 -7.28
CA ILE A 67 -9.31 12.11 -7.62
C ILE A 67 -10.14 13.04 -6.70
N ARG A 68 -11.43 12.74 -6.46
CA ARG A 68 -12.23 13.53 -5.54
C ARG A 68 -11.66 13.54 -4.13
N LEU A 69 -11.22 12.40 -3.62
CA LEU A 69 -10.54 12.33 -2.32
C LEU A 69 -9.29 13.22 -2.31
N ALA A 70 -8.45 13.15 -3.34
CA ALA A 70 -7.21 13.93 -3.42
C ALA A 70 -7.46 15.44 -3.50
N SER A 71 -8.51 15.89 -4.21
CA SER A 71 -8.82 17.31 -4.41
C SER A 71 -9.50 17.98 -3.20
N GLN A 72 -10.04 17.23 -2.25
CA GLN A 72 -10.86 17.74 -1.15
C GLN A 72 -10.11 17.81 0.20
N THR A 73 -8.83 17.53 0.24
CA THR A 73 -8.10 17.41 1.50
C THR A 73 -6.65 17.87 1.41
N ALA A 74 -6.09 18.26 2.55
CA ALA A 74 -4.64 18.42 2.71
C ALA A 74 -3.92 17.09 3.01
N VAL A 75 -4.66 16.00 3.28
CA VAL A 75 -4.09 14.65 3.45
C VAL A 75 -3.51 14.21 2.11
N LYS A 76 -2.27 13.75 2.11
CA LYS A 76 -1.62 13.23 0.91
C LYS A 76 -2.21 11.87 0.54
N ILE A 77 -2.60 11.70 -0.72
CA ILE A 77 -3.22 10.45 -1.19
C ILE A 77 -2.22 9.67 -2.03
N GLN A 78 -2.00 8.39 -1.68
CA GLN A 78 -1.36 7.44 -2.58
C GLN A 78 -2.40 6.46 -3.12
N VAL A 79 -2.35 6.20 -4.44
CA VAL A 79 -3.36 5.41 -5.16
C VAL A 79 -2.71 4.24 -5.88
N GLY A 80 -3.25 3.04 -5.67
CA GLY A 80 -2.89 1.81 -6.38
C GLY A 80 -4.10 1.07 -6.93
N GLY A 81 -3.84 0.00 -7.69
CA GLY A 81 -4.87 -0.82 -8.32
C GLY A 81 -5.17 -0.41 -9.77
N GLY A 82 -4.64 -1.16 -10.74
CA GLY A 82 -4.94 -0.96 -12.16
C GLY A 82 -4.19 0.17 -12.87
N VAL A 83 -3.15 0.76 -12.25
CA VAL A 83 -2.31 1.75 -12.92
C VAL A 83 -1.36 1.05 -13.89
N ARG A 84 -1.55 1.27 -15.19
CA ARG A 84 -0.83 0.55 -16.26
C ARG A 84 -0.34 1.44 -17.40
N SER A 85 -0.30 2.76 -17.25
CA SER A 85 0.24 3.66 -18.28
C SER A 85 0.74 4.97 -17.70
N ALA A 86 1.72 5.57 -18.36
CA ALA A 86 2.23 6.90 -18.02
C ALA A 86 1.12 7.97 -18.09
N ALA A 87 0.21 7.86 -19.06
CA ALA A 87 -0.91 8.80 -19.18
C ALA A 87 -1.84 8.78 -17.94
N LEU A 88 -2.10 7.60 -17.38
CA LEU A 88 -2.90 7.48 -16.14
C LEU A 88 -2.15 8.02 -14.93
N ILE A 89 -0.83 7.80 -14.85
CA ILE A 89 0.01 8.38 -13.79
C ILE A 89 -0.03 9.91 -13.85
N ASP A 90 0.21 10.49 -15.04
CA ASP A 90 0.17 11.95 -15.25
C ASP A 90 -1.18 12.54 -14.86
N ASP A 91 -2.27 11.88 -15.27
CA ASP A 91 -3.62 12.30 -14.96
C ASP A 91 -3.90 12.29 -13.44
N LEU A 92 -3.54 11.22 -12.73
CA LEU A 92 -3.70 11.14 -11.27
C LEU A 92 -2.91 12.24 -10.56
N LEU A 93 -1.63 12.42 -10.93
CA LEU A 93 -0.76 13.41 -10.32
C LEU A 93 -1.24 14.85 -10.57
N ARG A 94 -1.70 15.18 -11.78
CA ARG A 94 -2.28 16.50 -12.11
C ARG A 94 -3.57 16.79 -11.35
N ASN A 95 -4.30 15.76 -10.96
CA ASN A 95 -5.54 15.88 -10.20
C ASN A 95 -5.34 15.73 -8.68
N GLY A 96 -4.12 15.94 -8.18
CA GLY A 96 -3.84 16.09 -6.75
C GLY A 96 -3.42 14.80 -6.02
N VAL A 97 -3.38 13.64 -6.71
CA VAL A 97 -2.79 12.44 -6.13
C VAL A 97 -1.31 12.68 -5.85
N SER A 98 -0.86 12.40 -4.64
CA SER A 98 0.51 12.72 -4.20
C SER A 98 1.51 11.65 -4.61
N ARG A 99 1.07 10.39 -4.71
CA ARG A 99 1.92 9.24 -5.08
C ARG A 99 1.08 8.17 -5.77
N VAL A 100 1.65 7.55 -6.80
CA VAL A 100 1.04 6.43 -7.51
C VAL A 100 1.74 5.14 -7.12
N VAL A 101 0.96 4.09 -6.85
CA VAL A 101 1.44 2.79 -6.41
C VAL A 101 1.38 1.81 -7.59
N ILE A 102 2.53 1.27 -7.97
CA ILE A 102 2.71 0.37 -9.11
C ILE A 102 3.01 -1.04 -8.58
N GLY A 103 2.08 -1.96 -8.77
CA GLY A 103 2.23 -3.36 -8.36
C GLY A 103 2.73 -4.25 -9.50
N SER A 104 1.86 -5.05 -10.10
CA SER A 104 2.22 -6.11 -11.07
C SER A 104 3.17 -5.66 -12.18
N LEU A 105 3.03 -4.45 -12.71
CA LEU A 105 3.92 -3.95 -13.76
C LEU A 105 5.36 -3.77 -13.30
N ALA A 106 5.60 -3.52 -12.01
CA ALA A 106 6.96 -3.47 -11.48
C ALA A 106 7.70 -4.81 -11.65
N VAL A 107 6.96 -5.91 -11.75
CA VAL A 107 7.51 -7.25 -12.00
C VAL A 107 7.48 -7.60 -13.49
N GLU A 108 6.36 -7.32 -14.16
CA GLU A 108 6.11 -7.73 -15.53
C GLU A 108 6.87 -6.87 -16.56
N GLN A 109 7.05 -5.57 -16.28
CA GLN A 109 7.63 -4.59 -17.21
C GLN A 109 8.59 -3.62 -16.51
N PRO A 110 9.68 -4.09 -15.88
CA PRO A 110 10.54 -3.27 -15.05
C PRO A 110 11.19 -2.10 -15.83
N ARG A 111 11.51 -2.28 -17.10
CA ARG A 111 12.09 -1.21 -17.94
C ARG A 111 11.14 -0.03 -18.14
N GLU A 112 9.86 -0.29 -18.32
CA GLU A 112 8.84 0.75 -18.46
C GLU A 112 8.66 1.52 -17.15
N VAL A 113 8.59 0.79 -16.03
CA VAL A 113 8.43 1.40 -14.70
C VAL A 113 9.67 2.21 -14.29
N LEU A 114 10.87 1.80 -14.70
CA LEU A 114 12.09 2.62 -14.55
C LEU A 114 11.97 3.95 -15.29
N GLY A 115 11.44 3.95 -16.52
CA GLY A 115 11.17 5.19 -17.25
C GLY A 115 10.15 6.08 -16.53
N TRP A 116 9.19 5.51 -15.82
CA TRP A 116 8.23 6.29 -15.01
C TRP A 116 8.88 6.87 -13.75
N LEU A 117 9.77 6.13 -13.09
CA LEU A 117 10.54 6.66 -11.95
C LEU A 117 11.37 7.88 -12.35
N ASP A 118 12.04 7.83 -13.50
CA ASP A 118 12.82 8.93 -14.05
C ASP A 118 11.90 10.12 -14.43
N HIS A 119 10.82 9.86 -15.17
CA HIS A 119 9.94 10.89 -15.70
C HIS A 119 9.11 11.62 -14.64
N PHE A 120 8.49 10.88 -13.73
CA PHE A 120 7.59 11.45 -12.70
C PHE A 120 8.31 11.78 -11.39
N GLY A 121 9.49 11.22 -11.18
CA GLY A 121 10.29 11.36 -9.97
C GLY A 121 9.96 10.31 -8.91
N ALA A 122 10.99 9.78 -8.27
CA ALA A 122 10.92 8.68 -7.32
C ALA A 122 10.06 8.96 -6.07
N ALA A 123 9.87 10.24 -5.70
CA ALA A 123 8.99 10.63 -4.59
C ALA A 123 7.49 10.42 -4.90
N ARG A 124 7.13 10.38 -6.21
CA ARG A 124 5.74 10.26 -6.69
C ARG A 124 5.36 8.84 -7.08
N ILE A 125 6.32 7.92 -7.11
CA ILE A 125 6.10 6.51 -7.41
C ILE A 125 6.44 5.67 -6.19
N CYS A 126 5.58 4.71 -5.87
CA CYS A 126 5.83 3.65 -4.91
C CYS A 126 5.69 2.31 -5.62
N LEU A 127 6.69 1.45 -5.53
CA LEU A 127 6.54 0.09 -6.03
C LEU A 127 5.85 -0.78 -4.96
N ALA A 128 4.89 -1.58 -5.38
CA ALA A 128 4.18 -2.50 -4.49
C ALA A 128 4.55 -3.95 -4.84
N PHE A 129 5.03 -4.68 -3.84
CA PHE A 129 5.32 -6.10 -3.95
C PHE A 129 4.47 -6.86 -2.91
N ASP A 130 3.52 -7.61 -3.41
CA ASP A 130 2.70 -8.48 -2.60
C ASP A 130 3.36 -9.86 -2.60
N ILE A 131 3.69 -10.37 -1.42
CA ILE A 131 4.49 -11.59 -1.29
C ILE A 131 3.74 -12.69 -0.55
N ARG A 132 4.09 -13.92 -0.89
CA ARG A 132 3.81 -15.12 -0.11
C ARG A 132 5.10 -15.90 0.09
N HIS A 133 5.33 -16.44 1.28
CA HIS A 133 6.51 -17.26 1.52
C HIS A 133 6.30 -18.64 0.90
N ASP A 134 7.34 -19.14 0.24
CA ASP A 134 7.39 -20.53 -0.20
C ASP A 134 7.75 -21.47 0.98
N GLU A 135 7.78 -22.79 0.73
CA GLU A 135 8.12 -23.78 1.75
C GLU A 135 9.53 -23.60 2.33
N GLY A 136 10.43 -22.96 1.61
CA GLY A 136 11.77 -22.62 2.06
C GLY A 136 11.85 -21.28 2.80
N GLY A 137 10.73 -20.60 3.01
CA GLY A 137 10.67 -19.28 3.66
C GLY A 137 11.10 -18.11 2.77
N VAL A 138 11.24 -18.32 1.45
CA VAL A 138 11.60 -17.25 0.51
C VAL A 138 10.36 -16.42 0.18
N PRO A 139 10.41 -15.06 0.32
CA PRO A 139 9.28 -14.20 -0.04
C PRO A 139 9.13 -14.12 -1.57
N ARG A 140 8.15 -14.82 -2.11
CA ARG A 140 7.84 -14.88 -3.55
C ARG A 140 6.80 -13.85 -3.94
N VAL A 141 7.10 -13.04 -4.96
CA VAL A 141 6.19 -11.97 -5.41
C VAL A 141 5.01 -12.55 -6.17
N ARG A 142 3.82 -12.03 -5.88
CA ARG A 142 2.57 -12.34 -6.58
C ARG A 142 2.09 -11.13 -7.36
N THR A 143 1.44 -11.39 -8.50
CA THR A 143 0.92 -10.37 -9.41
C THR A 143 -0.55 -10.63 -9.74
N ARG A 144 -1.19 -9.66 -10.39
CA ARG A 144 -2.58 -9.74 -10.91
C ARG A 144 -3.60 -10.16 -9.85
N GLY A 145 -3.66 -9.38 -8.77
CA GLY A 145 -4.56 -9.69 -7.65
C GLY A 145 -4.19 -11.01 -6.99
N TRP A 146 -2.89 -11.31 -6.93
CA TRP A 146 -2.28 -12.45 -6.24
C TRP A 146 -2.53 -13.82 -6.88
N THR A 147 -3.06 -13.84 -8.11
CA THR A 147 -3.40 -15.05 -8.85
C THR A 147 -2.24 -15.61 -9.69
N GLN A 148 -1.21 -14.80 -9.94
CA GLN A 148 -0.05 -15.17 -10.77
C GLN A 148 1.26 -14.84 -10.07
N GLY A 149 2.39 -15.28 -10.65
CA GLY A 149 3.74 -15.05 -10.12
C GLY A 149 4.19 -16.13 -9.14
N GLY A 150 5.25 -15.84 -8.40
CA GLY A 150 5.90 -16.75 -7.46
C GLY A 150 7.24 -17.30 -7.94
N GLU A 151 7.66 -16.95 -9.15
CA GLU A 151 8.98 -17.31 -9.71
C GLU A 151 10.07 -16.45 -9.08
N LEU A 152 9.85 -15.14 -9.02
CA LEU A 152 10.83 -14.20 -8.44
C LEU A 152 10.61 -14.02 -6.94
N SER A 153 11.70 -13.99 -6.20
CA SER A 153 11.71 -13.48 -4.83
C SER A 153 11.52 -11.95 -4.82
N LEU A 154 11.15 -11.40 -3.68
CA LEU A 154 11.11 -9.95 -3.46
C LEU A 154 12.44 -9.29 -3.82
N TRP A 155 13.56 -9.95 -3.49
CA TRP A 155 14.89 -9.43 -3.71
C TRP A 155 15.26 -9.36 -5.18
N GLU A 156 14.99 -10.42 -5.94
CA GLU A 156 15.17 -10.47 -7.41
C GLU A 156 14.26 -9.45 -8.13
N ALA A 157 13.03 -9.29 -7.67
CA ALA A 157 12.11 -8.32 -8.25
C ALA A 157 12.53 -6.86 -8.00
N LEU A 158 13.29 -6.59 -6.94
CA LEU A 158 13.84 -5.27 -6.62
C LEU A 158 15.11 -4.94 -7.40
N GLU A 159 15.91 -5.94 -7.80
CA GLU A 159 17.22 -5.73 -8.44
C GLU A 159 17.22 -4.69 -9.56
N PRO A 160 16.27 -4.68 -10.52
CA PRO A 160 16.26 -3.70 -11.60
C PRO A 160 16.20 -2.24 -11.12
N TYR A 161 15.68 -1.99 -9.93
CA TYR A 161 15.41 -0.66 -9.38
C TYR A 161 16.50 -0.15 -8.45
N LEU A 162 17.39 -1.05 -8.00
CA LEU A 162 18.49 -0.69 -7.11
C LEU A 162 19.48 0.23 -7.82
N GLY A 163 19.86 1.33 -7.17
CA GLY A 163 20.73 2.34 -7.79
C GLY A 163 20.05 3.25 -8.84
N GLN A 164 18.76 3.03 -9.14
CA GLN A 164 17.99 3.83 -10.09
C GLN A 164 17.08 4.87 -9.41
N GLY A 165 17.41 5.26 -8.19
CA GLY A 165 16.70 6.30 -7.45
C GLY A 165 15.39 5.85 -6.77
N LEU A 166 15.06 4.55 -6.73
CA LEU A 166 13.89 4.04 -6.02
C LEU A 166 13.89 4.50 -4.56
N GLN A 167 12.82 5.15 -4.12
CA GLN A 167 12.66 5.66 -2.76
C GLN A 167 11.64 4.88 -1.94
N HIS A 168 10.50 4.50 -2.51
CA HIS A 168 9.36 3.97 -1.77
C HIS A 168 8.98 2.57 -2.23
N VAL A 169 8.89 1.64 -1.30
CA VAL A 169 8.37 0.28 -1.53
C VAL A 169 7.30 -0.04 -0.50
N LEU A 170 6.12 -0.39 -0.98
CA LEU A 170 5.06 -1.03 -0.22
C LEU A 170 5.23 -2.54 -0.35
N CYS A 171 5.35 -3.24 0.76
CA CYS A 171 5.43 -4.70 0.76
C CYS A 171 4.28 -5.27 1.59
N THR A 172 3.47 -6.14 0.97
CA THR A 172 2.34 -6.80 1.65
C THR A 172 2.63 -8.28 1.85
N ASP A 173 2.57 -8.76 3.09
CA ASP A 173 2.50 -10.20 3.34
C ASP A 173 1.04 -10.66 3.17
N ILE A 174 0.78 -11.36 2.05
CA ILE A 174 -0.56 -11.79 1.64
C ILE A 174 -1.22 -12.70 2.69
N ASP A 175 -0.45 -13.58 3.31
CA ASP A 175 -1.00 -14.55 4.26
C ASP A 175 -1.44 -13.90 5.57
N ARG A 176 -1.02 -12.66 5.80
CA ARG A 176 -1.39 -11.84 6.97
C ARG A 176 -2.42 -10.77 6.65
N ASP A 177 -2.59 -10.41 5.35
CA ASP A 177 -3.48 -9.31 4.99
C ASP A 177 -4.94 -9.59 5.34
N GLY A 178 -5.57 -8.62 6.03
CA GLY A 178 -6.93 -8.74 6.55
C GLY A 178 -7.11 -9.75 7.69
N ALA A 179 -6.07 -10.51 8.08
CA ALA A 179 -6.16 -11.59 9.07
C ALA A 179 -6.01 -11.13 10.52
N LEU A 180 -5.53 -9.90 10.79
CA LEU A 180 -5.23 -9.40 12.14
C LEU A 180 -4.34 -10.38 12.93
N SER A 181 -3.30 -10.91 12.29
CA SER A 181 -2.42 -11.94 12.85
C SER A 181 -1.05 -11.42 13.29
N GLY A 182 -0.86 -10.10 13.23
CA GLY A 182 0.42 -9.41 13.41
C GLY A 182 1.20 -9.28 12.11
N PRO A 183 2.00 -8.21 11.93
CA PRO A 183 2.83 -8.01 10.75
C PRO A 183 3.99 -9.02 10.71
N ASN A 184 4.56 -9.24 9.53
CA ASN A 184 5.74 -10.09 9.38
C ASN A 184 7.02 -9.32 9.71
N LEU A 185 7.37 -9.27 11.00
CA LEU A 185 8.53 -8.51 11.49
C LEU A 185 9.86 -9.01 10.89
N GLU A 186 9.97 -10.32 10.61
CA GLU A 186 11.20 -10.89 10.02
C GLU A 186 11.40 -10.44 8.59
N LEU A 187 10.33 -10.39 7.80
CA LEU A 187 10.36 -9.83 6.44
C LEU A 187 10.89 -8.39 6.46
N TYR A 188 10.34 -7.53 7.33
CA TYR A 188 10.74 -6.13 7.37
C TYR A 188 12.12 -5.91 7.98
N ARG A 189 12.57 -6.76 8.91
CA ARG A 189 13.95 -6.77 9.37
C ARG A 189 14.91 -7.06 8.21
N ALA A 190 14.68 -8.14 7.47
CA ALA A 190 15.48 -8.49 6.32
C ALA A 190 15.47 -7.42 5.22
N ALA A 191 14.30 -6.78 4.98
CA ALA A 191 14.15 -5.70 4.03
C ALA A 191 14.99 -4.47 4.43
N ARG A 192 14.96 -4.08 5.70
CA ARG A 192 15.75 -2.96 6.23
C ARG A 192 17.25 -3.24 6.25
N GLU A 193 17.65 -4.44 6.59
CA GLU A 193 19.06 -4.85 6.59
C GLU A 193 19.64 -4.86 5.16
N ARG A 194 18.89 -5.39 4.18
CA ARG A 194 19.35 -5.49 2.79
C ARG A 194 19.32 -4.14 2.06
N HIS A 195 18.30 -3.33 2.28
CA HIS A 195 18.05 -2.09 1.54
C HIS A 195 17.63 -0.95 2.49
N PRO A 196 18.57 -0.48 3.37
CA PRO A 196 18.29 0.55 4.36
C PRO A 196 17.91 1.92 3.74
N GLN A 197 18.27 2.16 2.49
CA GLN A 197 17.97 3.39 1.75
C GLN A 197 16.52 3.46 1.28
N ILE A 198 15.79 2.33 1.23
CA ILE A 198 14.39 2.30 0.80
C ILE A 198 13.48 2.66 1.96
N ALA A 199 12.53 3.56 1.70
CA ALA A 199 11.44 3.89 2.60
C ALA A 199 10.37 2.78 2.51
N TRP A 200 10.55 1.72 3.29
CA TRP A 200 9.64 0.59 3.34
C TRP A 200 8.31 0.96 3.98
N GLN A 201 7.21 0.61 3.33
CA GLN A 201 5.86 0.65 3.87
C GLN A 201 5.41 -0.79 4.15
N ALA A 202 5.20 -1.10 5.42
CA ALA A 202 4.72 -2.43 5.84
C ALA A 202 3.21 -2.53 5.66
N SER A 203 2.73 -3.65 5.11
CA SER A 203 1.32 -3.94 4.91
C SER A 203 1.00 -5.41 5.22
N GLY A 204 -0.20 -5.63 5.73
CA GLY A 204 -0.70 -6.94 6.12
C GLY A 204 -0.50 -7.26 7.60
N GLY A 205 -1.59 -7.63 8.26
CA GLY A 205 -1.59 -8.25 9.59
C GLY A 205 -1.65 -7.33 10.80
N VAL A 206 -1.44 -6.03 10.71
CA VAL A 206 -1.49 -5.11 11.86
C VAL A 206 -2.77 -5.29 12.65
N ARG A 207 -2.65 -5.53 13.98
CA ARG A 207 -3.74 -5.79 14.93
C ARG A 207 -4.01 -4.60 15.86
N ASP A 208 -2.90 -4.02 16.37
CA ASP A 208 -2.90 -3.09 17.48
C ASP A 208 -1.66 -2.18 17.46
N ALA A 209 -1.57 -1.29 18.44
CA ALA A 209 -0.46 -0.34 18.58
C ALA A 209 0.88 -1.00 18.90
N ALA A 210 0.89 -2.19 19.52
CA ALA A 210 2.12 -2.91 19.80
C ALA A 210 2.78 -3.39 18.50
N ASP A 211 1.99 -3.80 17.52
CA ASP A 211 2.46 -4.15 16.18
C ASP A 211 3.10 -2.93 15.48
N LEU A 212 2.46 -1.76 15.60
CA LEU A 212 3.01 -0.50 15.05
C LEU A 212 4.34 -0.12 15.72
N ALA A 213 4.42 -0.27 17.05
CA ALA A 213 5.65 0.00 17.80
C ALA A 213 6.79 -0.96 17.40
N ALA A 214 6.48 -2.24 17.20
CA ALA A 214 7.44 -3.23 16.75
C ALA A 214 7.99 -2.90 15.34
N LEU A 215 7.12 -2.51 14.39
CA LEU A 215 7.54 -2.05 13.06
C LEU A 215 8.39 -0.77 13.14
N ALA A 216 8.02 0.17 14.02
CA ALA A 216 8.78 1.40 14.22
C ALA A 216 10.19 1.11 14.75
N THR A 217 10.33 0.16 15.68
CA THR A 217 11.64 -0.26 16.25
C THR A 217 12.55 -0.85 15.17
N LEU A 218 12.00 -1.51 14.13
CA LEU A 218 12.76 -2.01 12.98
C LEU A 218 13.18 -0.89 12.01
N GLY A 219 12.74 0.36 12.22
CA GLY A 219 13.05 1.47 11.33
C GLY A 219 12.26 1.45 10.02
N VAL A 220 11.10 0.79 9.99
CA VAL A 220 10.17 0.85 8.85
C VAL A 220 9.64 2.28 8.71
N ALA A 221 9.60 2.79 7.49
CA ALA A 221 9.22 4.19 7.24
C ALA A 221 7.73 4.44 7.49
N ALA A 222 6.87 3.48 7.11
CA ALA A 222 5.43 3.57 7.31
C ALA A 222 4.80 2.18 7.52
N ALA A 223 3.63 2.16 8.15
CA ALA A 223 2.73 1.00 8.19
C ALA A 223 1.39 1.38 7.54
N VAL A 224 0.95 0.57 6.59
CA VAL A 224 -0.37 0.67 5.97
C VAL A 224 -1.33 -0.20 6.76
N SER A 225 -2.40 0.40 7.29
CA SER A 225 -3.39 -0.32 8.09
C SER A 225 -4.81 0.05 7.64
N GLY A 226 -5.62 -0.97 7.45
CA GLY A 226 -7.03 -0.79 7.07
C GLY A 226 -7.96 -1.39 8.11
N LYS A 227 -8.03 -2.72 8.20
CA LYS A 227 -9.01 -3.45 9.01
C LYS A 227 -8.95 -3.06 10.50
N ALA A 228 -7.76 -2.98 11.08
CA ALA A 228 -7.61 -2.62 12.49
C ALA A 228 -8.14 -1.21 12.80
N LEU A 229 -7.99 -0.27 11.86
CA LEU A 229 -8.54 1.08 12.00
C LEU A 229 -10.05 1.12 11.75
N LEU A 230 -10.56 0.39 10.76
CA LEU A 230 -12.00 0.30 10.49
C LEU A 230 -12.77 -0.37 11.63
N GLU A 231 -12.16 -1.33 12.32
CA GLU A 231 -12.71 -2.03 13.48
C GLU A 231 -12.38 -1.33 14.82
N GLU A 232 -11.79 -0.12 14.79
CA GLU A 232 -11.49 0.71 15.97
C GLU A 232 -10.68 -0.03 17.06
N ARG A 233 -9.71 -0.87 16.64
CA ARG A 233 -8.91 -1.69 17.56
C ARG A 233 -7.84 -0.93 18.33
N MET A 234 -7.66 0.34 18.01
CA MET A 234 -6.65 1.21 18.62
C MET A 234 -7.29 2.55 18.99
N THR A 235 -6.99 3.01 20.17
CA THR A 235 -7.42 4.33 20.64
C THR A 235 -6.60 5.44 19.98
N LEU A 236 -7.11 6.67 19.99
CA LEU A 236 -6.38 7.82 19.49
C LEU A 236 -5.05 8.04 20.23
N GLU A 237 -5.03 7.79 21.54
CA GLU A 237 -3.82 7.93 22.35
C GLU A 237 -2.72 6.95 21.91
N GLU A 238 -3.08 5.71 21.62
CA GLU A 238 -2.17 4.69 21.09
C GLU A 238 -1.68 5.01 19.67
N LEU A 239 -2.48 5.68 18.86
CA LEU A 239 -2.13 6.05 17.49
C LEU A 239 -1.22 7.30 17.40
N ARG A 240 -1.30 8.20 18.38
CA ARG A 240 -0.55 9.47 18.41
C ARG A 240 0.92 9.37 18.02
N PRO A 241 1.72 8.41 18.51
CA PRO A 241 3.14 8.31 18.16
C PRO A 241 3.40 8.09 16.67
N PHE A 242 2.38 7.68 15.91
CA PHE A 242 2.46 7.32 14.49
C PHE A 242 1.73 8.30 13.58
N LEU A 243 1.07 9.31 14.15
CA LEU A 243 0.28 10.32 13.45
C LEU A 243 0.87 11.71 13.72
N PRO A 244 1.51 12.37 12.73
CA PRO A 244 2.26 13.61 12.94
C PRO A 244 1.45 14.80 13.46
N ASN A 245 0.13 14.78 13.22
CA ASN A 245 -0.79 15.88 13.55
C ASN A 245 -1.87 15.48 14.59
N ALA A 246 -1.66 14.38 15.33
CA ALA A 246 -2.60 13.91 16.36
C ALA A 246 -2.32 14.55 17.75
#